data_2e125e118e099f0713dcf864f72acd2c
#
_entry.id   2e125e118e099f0713dcf864f72acd2c
#
_cell.length_a   1.000
_cell.length_b   1.000
_cell.length_c   1.000
_cell.angle_alpha   90.00
_cell.angle_beta   90.00
_cell.angle_gamma   90.00
#
_symmetry.space_group_name_H-M   'P 1'
#
loop_
_entity.id
_entity.type
_entity.pdbx_description
1 polymer ?
#
loop_
_entity_poly.entity_id
_entity_poly.type
_entity_poly.pdbx_seq_one_letter_code
_entity_poly.pdbx_strand_id
1 'polypeptide(L)'
;MNILNVKQLEQIIDNLELIVNGHMVDMCETEIYPLELKQECGTPGCHAAWLGLAIGSTTESFSDVANEFANLIGFNDRSQLCNWANNNRHLWGNDNGDFMFMSQSAFGQESYIFPAKILVDHWRGVIRRIKNA
;
A
#
# COMPACT_ATOMS: atom_id res chain seq x y z
N MET A 1 -3.99 14.76 -17.36
CA MET A 1 -3.41 14.81 -16.00
C MET A 1 -4.17 13.85 -15.11
N ASN A 2 -3.48 12.87 -14.54
CA ASN A 2 -4.14 11.92 -13.65
C ASN A 2 -4.33 12.54 -12.28
N ILE A 3 -5.58 12.57 -11.84
CA ILE A 3 -5.92 13.03 -10.51
C ILE A 3 -6.22 11.80 -9.66
N LEU A 4 -5.53 11.68 -8.54
CA LEU A 4 -5.75 10.58 -7.62
C LEU A 4 -7.19 10.60 -7.12
N ASN A 5 -7.89 9.47 -7.23
CA ASN A 5 -9.25 9.34 -6.75
C ASN A 5 -9.25 9.08 -5.25
N VAL A 6 -9.35 10.16 -4.49
CA VAL A 6 -9.28 10.12 -3.01
C VAL A 6 -10.40 9.28 -2.42
N LYS A 7 -11.61 9.39 -2.97
CA LYS A 7 -12.76 8.65 -2.45
C LYS A 7 -12.57 7.14 -2.58
N GLN A 8 -12.05 6.70 -3.72
CA GLN A 8 -11.75 5.29 -3.93
C GLN A 8 -10.61 4.82 -3.04
N LEU A 9 -9.58 5.65 -2.88
CA LEU A 9 -8.48 5.36 -1.97
C LEU A 9 -8.99 5.21 -0.53
N GLU A 10 -9.86 6.09 -0.08
CA GLU A 10 -10.45 5.98 1.26
C GLU A 10 -11.19 4.66 1.46
N GLN A 11 -11.95 4.22 0.47
CA GLN A 11 -12.66 2.94 0.55
C GLN A 11 -11.70 1.76 0.66
N ILE A 12 -10.64 1.79 -0.12
CA ILE A 12 -9.61 0.74 -0.06
C ILE A 12 -8.94 0.73 1.32
N ILE A 13 -8.61 1.90 1.85
CA ILE A 13 -7.96 1.98 3.15
C ILE A 13 -8.93 1.59 4.29
N ASP A 14 -10.20 1.89 4.18
CA ASP A 14 -11.21 1.40 5.12
C ASP A 14 -11.22 -0.14 5.16
N ASN A 15 -11.18 -0.78 3.99
CA ASN A 15 -11.08 -2.24 3.91
C ASN A 15 -9.78 -2.76 4.50
N LEU A 16 -8.68 -2.09 4.19
CA LEU A 16 -7.36 -2.46 4.72
C LEU A 16 -7.37 -2.41 6.24
N GLU A 17 -7.94 -1.37 6.83
CA GLU A 17 -8.03 -1.23 8.29
C GLU A 17 -8.76 -2.40 8.94
N LEU A 18 -9.82 -2.90 8.30
CA LEU A 18 -10.58 -4.03 8.83
C LEU A 18 -9.76 -5.33 8.83
N ILE A 19 -8.91 -5.53 7.83
CA ILE A 19 -8.23 -6.81 7.65
C ILE A 19 -6.85 -6.87 8.32
N VAL A 20 -6.22 -5.74 8.62
CA VAL A 20 -4.85 -5.74 9.19
C VAL A 20 -4.84 -5.83 10.72
N ASN A 21 -5.99 -5.81 11.36
CA ASN A 21 -6.08 -5.75 12.82
C ASN A 21 -5.30 -6.90 13.48
N GLY A 22 -4.32 -6.56 14.28
CA GLY A 22 -3.51 -7.54 15.00
C GLY A 22 -2.44 -8.25 14.16
N HIS A 23 -2.30 -7.92 12.88
CA HIS A 23 -1.34 -8.55 11.99
C HIS A 23 -0.06 -7.72 11.82
N MET A 24 0.97 -8.38 11.30
CA MET A 24 2.29 -7.77 11.02
C MET A 24 2.54 -7.72 9.53
N VAL A 25 3.38 -6.75 9.12
CA VAL A 25 3.92 -6.67 7.75
C VAL A 25 5.35 -7.19 7.78
N ASP A 26 5.75 -7.89 6.73
CA ASP A 26 7.14 -8.25 6.47
C ASP A 26 7.51 -7.77 5.07
N MET A 27 8.28 -6.69 5.01
CA MET A 27 8.70 -6.09 3.74
C MET A 27 9.81 -6.87 3.03
N CYS A 28 10.41 -7.86 3.70
CA CYS A 28 11.37 -8.77 3.08
C CYS A 28 10.70 -9.89 2.28
N GLU A 29 9.40 -10.09 2.47
CA GLU A 29 8.66 -11.13 1.74
C GLU A 29 8.53 -10.73 0.28
N THR A 30 9.14 -11.50 -0.62
CA THR A 30 9.13 -11.21 -2.06
C THR A 30 8.04 -11.94 -2.82
N GLU A 31 7.44 -12.96 -2.22
CA GLU A 31 6.38 -13.73 -2.85
C GLU A 31 5.02 -13.26 -2.32
N ILE A 32 4.10 -13.01 -3.25
CA ILE A 32 2.73 -12.66 -2.90
C ILE A 32 1.90 -13.94 -3.03
N TYR A 33 1.50 -14.47 -1.89
CA TYR A 33 0.54 -15.57 -1.85
C TYR A 33 -0.81 -15.01 -1.42
N PRO A 34 -1.91 -15.71 -1.69
CA PRO A 34 -3.18 -15.37 -1.05
C PRO A 34 -2.95 -15.26 0.45
N LEU A 35 -3.27 -14.10 1.03
CA LEU A 35 -3.00 -13.82 2.44
C LEU A 35 -3.71 -14.81 3.37
N GLU A 36 -4.83 -15.38 2.93
CA GLU A 36 -5.55 -16.40 3.67
C GLU A 36 -4.67 -17.60 4.00
N LEU A 37 -3.88 -18.06 3.02
CA LEU A 37 -2.95 -19.17 3.23
C LEU A 37 -1.82 -18.77 4.17
N LYS A 38 -1.30 -17.54 4.02
CA LYS A 38 -0.25 -17.03 4.89
C LYS A 38 -0.73 -16.84 6.31
N GLN A 39 -1.96 -16.36 6.50
CA GLN A 39 -2.54 -16.17 7.82
C GLN A 39 -2.69 -17.47 8.58
N GLU A 40 -3.08 -18.55 7.91
CA GLU A 40 -3.15 -19.88 8.52
C GLU A 40 -1.79 -20.33 9.04
N CYS A 41 -0.73 -19.95 8.35
CA CYS A 41 0.65 -20.27 8.74
C CYS A 41 1.26 -19.22 9.69
N GLY A 42 0.56 -18.12 9.97
CA GLY A 42 1.08 -17.03 10.78
C GLY A 42 2.14 -16.19 10.10
N THR A 43 2.29 -16.29 8.78
CA THR A 43 3.30 -15.55 8.02
C THR A 43 2.76 -14.17 7.63
N PRO A 44 3.45 -13.07 7.99
CA PRO A 44 3.00 -11.73 7.60
C PRO A 44 3.24 -11.52 6.10
N GLY A 45 2.40 -10.72 5.48
CA GLY A 45 2.54 -10.32 4.09
C GLY A 45 3.24 -8.97 3.94
N CYS A 46 3.75 -8.68 2.74
CA CYS A 46 4.29 -7.37 2.41
C CYS A 46 3.16 -6.37 2.13
N HIS A 47 3.53 -5.10 1.90
CA HIS A 47 2.56 -4.05 1.59
C HIS A 47 1.65 -4.42 0.41
N ALA A 48 2.25 -4.92 -0.69
CA ALA A 48 1.47 -5.31 -1.86
C ALA A 48 0.50 -6.45 -1.57
N ALA A 49 0.90 -7.41 -0.74
CA ALA A 49 0.02 -8.51 -0.34
C ALA A 49 -1.20 -7.99 0.44
N TRP A 50 -0.99 -7.08 1.38
CA TRP A 50 -2.09 -6.47 2.14
C TRP A 50 -3.01 -5.63 1.26
N LEU A 51 -2.44 -4.84 0.34
CA LEU A 51 -3.25 -4.09 -0.64
C LEU A 51 -4.02 -5.03 -1.56
N GLY A 52 -3.39 -6.11 -2.00
CA GLY A 52 -4.05 -7.12 -2.82
C GLY A 52 -5.29 -7.69 -2.15
N LEU A 53 -5.18 -8.00 -0.87
CA LEU A 53 -6.32 -8.48 -0.10
C LEU A 53 -7.41 -7.41 0.02
N ALA A 54 -7.01 -6.17 0.29
CA ALA A 54 -7.96 -5.06 0.45
C ALA A 54 -8.76 -4.76 -0.83
N ILE A 55 -8.17 -4.95 -2.01
CA ILE A 55 -8.83 -4.71 -3.29
C ILE A 55 -9.46 -5.95 -3.90
N GLY A 56 -9.31 -7.11 -3.25
CA GLY A 56 -9.85 -8.36 -3.75
C GLY A 56 -9.10 -8.93 -4.95
N SER A 57 -7.79 -8.64 -5.05
CA SER A 57 -6.96 -9.15 -6.14
C SER A 57 -6.77 -10.65 -6.03
N THR A 58 -6.75 -11.33 -7.18
CA THR A 58 -6.51 -12.77 -7.27
C THR A 58 -5.10 -13.09 -7.79
N THR A 59 -4.32 -12.07 -8.14
CA THR A 59 -2.97 -12.27 -8.64
C THR A 59 -1.96 -12.49 -7.51
N GLU A 60 -0.89 -13.23 -7.83
CA GLU A 60 0.22 -13.46 -6.93
C GLU A 60 1.43 -12.60 -7.27
N SER A 61 1.32 -11.78 -8.33
CA SER A 61 2.41 -10.91 -8.78
C SER A 61 2.35 -9.55 -8.09
N PHE A 62 3.48 -9.14 -7.49
CA PHE A 62 3.64 -7.80 -6.93
C PHE A 62 3.27 -6.71 -7.94
N SER A 63 3.80 -6.82 -9.16
CA SER A 63 3.56 -5.81 -10.20
C SER A 63 2.09 -5.74 -10.58
N ASP A 64 1.43 -6.88 -10.68
CA ASP A 64 0.01 -6.91 -11.05
C ASP A 64 -0.87 -6.32 -9.95
N VAL A 65 -0.60 -6.62 -8.69
CA VAL A 65 -1.32 -6.01 -7.56
C VAL A 65 -1.12 -4.49 -7.57
N ALA A 66 0.12 -4.04 -7.74
CA ALA A 66 0.43 -2.61 -7.75
C ALA A 66 -0.26 -1.90 -8.91
N ASN A 67 -0.33 -2.54 -10.09
CA ASN A 67 -1.05 -1.99 -11.24
C ASN A 67 -2.55 -1.93 -10.99
N GLU A 68 -3.14 -2.99 -10.44
CA GLU A 68 -4.57 -3.02 -10.09
C GLU A 68 -4.92 -1.92 -9.10
N PHE A 69 -4.11 -1.77 -8.05
CA PHE A 69 -4.30 -0.71 -7.06
C PHE A 69 -4.23 0.67 -7.71
N ALA A 70 -3.18 0.90 -8.53
CA ALA A 70 -3.00 2.17 -9.22
C ALA A 70 -4.21 2.49 -10.12
N ASN A 71 -4.71 1.51 -10.86
CA ASN A 71 -5.89 1.68 -11.71
C ASN A 71 -7.13 2.08 -10.91
N LEU A 72 -7.34 1.46 -9.76
CA LEU A 72 -8.50 1.75 -8.92
C LEU A 72 -8.49 3.19 -8.41
N ILE A 73 -7.32 3.76 -8.16
CA ILE A 73 -7.21 5.12 -7.63
C ILE A 73 -6.90 6.18 -8.68
N GLY A 74 -7.02 5.83 -9.98
CA GLY A 74 -7.03 6.82 -11.06
C GLY A 74 -5.80 6.89 -11.94
N PHE A 75 -4.86 5.96 -11.79
CA PHE A 75 -3.65 5.91 -12.62
C PHE A 75 -3.72 4.77 -13.63
N ASN A 76 -2.96 4.88 -14.73
CA ASN A 76 -2.94 3.83 -15.74
C ASN A 76 -2.15 2.61 -15.30
N ASP A 77 -1.11 2.81 -14.50
CA ASP A 77 -0.26 1.74 -14.01
C ASP A 77 0.52 2.17 -12.76
N ARG A 78 1.30 1.23 -12.21
CA ARG A 78 2.15 1.47 -11.05
C ARG A 78 3.15 2.59 -11.29
N SER A 79 3.71 2.67 -12.49
CA SER A 79 4.72 3.68 -12.82
C SER A 79 4.17 5.09 -12.70
N GLN A 80 2.94 5.32 -13.18
CA GLN A 80 2.29 6.63 -13.04
C GLN A 80 2.05 6.97 -11.57
N LEU A 81 1.62 6.01 -10.78
CA LEU A 81 1.42 6.22 -9.35
C LEU A 81 2.72 6.57 -8.64
N CYS A 82 3.81 5.85 -8.95
CA CYS A 82 5.12 6.14 -8.39
C CYS A 82 5.64 7.51 -8.80
N ASN A 83 5.43 7.90 -10.07
CA ASN A 83 5.81 9.23 -10.55
C ASN A 83 5.02 10.32 -9.82
N TRP A 84 3.72 10.09 -9.61
CA TRP A 84 2.90 11.02 -8.82
C TRP A 84 3.46 11.18 -7.41
N ALA A 85 3.74 10.08 -6.73
CA ALA A 85 4.29 10.12 -5.37
C ALA A 85 5.64 10.84 -5.32
N ASN A 86 6.49 10.59 -6.30
CA ASN A 86 7.78 11.25 -6.43
C ASN A 86 7.66 12.76 -6.61
N ASN A 87 6.70 13.19 -7.42
CA ASN A 87 6.46 14.59 -7.70
C ASN A 87 5.68 15.29 -6.59
N ASN A 88 5.13 14.54 -5.65
CA ASN A 88 4.29 15.04 -4.55
C ASN A 88 4.76 14.48 -3.20
N ARG A 89 6.07 14.51 -2.96
CA ARG A 89 6.69 13.97 -1.74
C ARG A 89 6.10 14.58 -0.47
N HIS A 90 5.75 15.86 -0.53
CA HIS A 90 5.12 16.56 0.57
C HIS A 90 3.74 15.97 0.95
N LEU A 91 3.05 15.36 -0.02
CA LEU A 91 1.79 14.65 0.22
C LEU A 91 2.04 13.23 0.72
N TRP A 92 3.09 12.59 0.17
CA TRP A 92 3.46 11.24 0.59
C TRP A 92 3.93 11.20 2.05
N GLY A 93 4.66 12.22 2.48
CA GLY A 93 5.06 12.37 3.88
C GLY A 93 6.48 11.96 4.21
N ASN A 94 7.26 11.52 3.22
CA ASN A 94 8.69 11.27 3.36
C ASN A 94 9.36 11.34 1.99
N ASP A 95 10.68 11.19 1.94
CA ASP A 95 11.46 11.32 0.72
C ASP A 95 11.57 10.04 -0.10
N ASN A 96 10.86 8.99 0.28
CA ASN A 96 11.00 7.66 -0.32
C ASN A 96 9.82 7.27 -1.22
N GLY A 97 9.25 8.24 -1.94
CA GLY A 97 8.12 7.98 -2.85
C GLY A 97 8.37 6.90 -3.88
N ASP A 98 9.62 6.76 -4.34
CA ASP A 98 10.02 5.74 -5.30
C ASP A 98 9.81 4.31 -4.78
N PHE A 99 9.84 4.14 -3.47
CA PHE A 99 9.83 2.84 -2.82
C PHE A 99 8.51 2.54 -2.12
N MET A 100 7.44 3.20 -2.51
CA MET A 100 6.16 3.13 -1.82
C MET A 100 5.60 1.70 -1.65
N PHE A 101 6.03 0.76 -2.50
CA PHE A 101 5.60 -0.63 -2.41
C PHE A 101 6.70 -1.58 -1.99
N MET A 102 7.96 -1.11 -1.87
CA MET A 102 9.12 -2.00 -1.86
C MET A 102 10.01 -1.84 -0.64
N SER A 103 9.85 -0.79 0.16
CA SER A 103 10.78 -0.50 1.24
C SER A 103 10.06 -0.11 2.52
N GLN A 104 10.53 -0.65 3.64
CA GLN A 104 10.02 -0.27 4.95
C GLN A 104 10.22 1.22 5.23
N SER A 105 11.27 1.84 4.68
CA SER A 105 11.55 3.26 4.89
C SER A 105 10.48 4.16 4.27
N ALA A 106 9.77 3.69 3.24
CA ALA A 106 8.64 4.42 2.67
C ALA A 106 7.52 4.65 3.70
N PHE A 107 7.48 3.84 4.74
CA PHE A 107 6.50 3.93 5.82
C PHE A 107 7.10 4.46 7.12
N GLY A 108 8.33 5.01 7.06
CA GLY A 108 9.01 5.55 8.23
C GLY A 108 9.52 4.50 9.20
N GLN A 109 9.75 3.28 8.75
CA GLN A 109 10.16 2.17 9.59
C GLN A 109 11.63 1.80 9.35
N GLU A 110 12.36 1.48 10.40
CA GLU A 110 13.73 0.98 10.32
C GLU A 110 13.78 -0.53 10.17
N SER A 111 12.81 -1.24 10.75
CA SER A 111 12.70 -2.69 10.65
C SER A 111 11.84 -3.10 9.46
N TYR A 112 12.20 -4.22 8.83
CA TYR A 112 11.38 -4.81 7.77
C TYR A 112 10.07 -5.40 8.29
N ILE A 113 10.00 -5.70 9.59
CA ILE A 113 8.80 -6.26 10.22
C ILE A 113 8.22 -5.22 11.16
N PHE A 114 6.94 -4.90 10.97
CA PHE A 114 6.25 -3.89 11.77
C PHE A 114 4.74 -4.14 11.78
N PRO A 115 4.01 -3.56 12.76
CA PRO A 115 2.55 -3.73 12.79
C PRO A 115 1.87 -3.24 11.52
N ALA A 116 0.97 -4.04 10.97
CA ALA A 116 0.32 -3.73 9.70
C ALA A 116 -0.54 -2.46 9.77
N LYS A 117 -1.00 -2.06 10.95
CA LYS A 117 -1.72 -0.79 11.12
C LYS A 117 -0.91 0.42 10.66
N ILE A 118 0.42 0.32 10.62
CA ILE A 118 1.28 1.41 10.15
C ILE A 118 1.02 1.72 8.67
N LEU A 119 0.68 0.70 7.87
CA LEU A 119 0.26 0.92 6.48
C LEU A 119 -1.00 1.80 6.43
N VAL A 120 -1.96 1.50 7.27
CA VAL A 120 -3.21 2.27 7.36
C VAL A 120 -2.91 3.70 7.79
N ASP A 121 -2.13 3.87 8.84
CA ASP A 121 -1.77 5.20 9.37
C ASP A 121 -1.05 6.03 8.29
N HIS A 122 -0.14 5.41 7.54
CA HIS A 122 0.57 6.07 6.45
C HIS A 122 -0.42 6.58 5.39
N TRP A 123 -1.30 5.70 4.91
CA TRP A 123 -2.27 6.08 3.88
C TRP A 123 -3.28 7.11 4.39
N ARG A 124 -3.72 7.02 5.64
CA ARG A 124 -4.57 8.04 6.25
C ARG A 124 -3.88 9.40 6.26
N GLY A 125 -2.58 9.42 6.55
CA GLY A 125 -1.77 10.64 6.48
C GLY A 125 -1.71 11.22 5.07
N VAL A 126 -1.50 10.38 4.07
CA VAL A 126 -1.50 10.79 2.65
C VAL A 126 -2.85 11.42 2.28
N ILE A 127 -3.93 10.73 2.60
CA ILE A 127 -5.30 11.20 2.31
C ILE A 127 -5.53 12.57 2.96
N ARG A 128 -5.17 12.72 4.23
CA ARG A 128 -5.36 13.98 4.95
C ARG A 128 -4.59 15.11 4.29
N ARG A 129 -3.34 14.87 3.90
CA ARG A 129 -2.52 15.88 3.25
C ARG A 129 -3.07 16.27 1.87
N ILE A 130 -3.58 15.32 1.11
CA ILE A 130 -4.22 15.59 -0.18
C ILE A 130 -5.45 16.48 0.02
N LYS A 131 -6.29 16.18 1.01
CA LYS A 131 -7.51 16.94 1.29
C LYS A 131 -7.22 18.36 1.75
N ASN A 132 -6.08 18.55 2.40
CA ASN A 132 -5.70 19.87 2.94
C ASN A 132 -4.79 20.66 1.99
N ALA A 133 -4.45 20.10 0.85
CA ALA A 133 -3.58 20.75 -0.13
C ALA A 133 -4.33 21.85 -0.91
#